data_d5cab88f3c2ff0522ee7ab759f4e40f8
#
_entry.id   d5cab88f3c2ff0522ee7ab759f4e40f8
#
_cell.length_a   1.000
_cell.length_b   1.000
_cell.length_c   1.000
_cell.angle_alpha   90.00
_cell.angle_beta   90.00
_cell.angle_gamma   90.00
#
_symmetry.space_group_name_H-M   'P 1'
#
loop_
_entity.id
_entity.type
_entity.pdbx_description
1 polymer ?
#
loop_
_entity_poly.entity_id
_entity_poly.type
_entity_poly.pdbx_seq_one_letter_code
_entity_poly.pdbx_strand_id
1 'polypeptide(L)'
;VESPEKARLDAFFRQITMRFPAGDRVTSLIITHLLPERPAFLRAMASTTTVGAVLPKPKSVDEPTLEAVRRAFVVHDLSRELFGDSTRALEYLEATAGSRNVVLLDIGGYFAPCLDTLVEKFSGRVLGVVEDTENGHQRYAALDRLPCPVVSVARSPLKDCEDQLVGRSIVFSADALVRARGDILTSRNACVIGFGKIGRAIARTLRAQDLRVTVLDIDPVRNVQARSEGFRTATSTTEALRDADLVLCATGNLALRQGGFAALRNGAYLASVTSSEDELELGSLRGLYQRTPVGRHLTRYETTGHYFYVLADGGAVNFVHGAAVGTYIHLVQAEILAATSALSQDRFQLGLHGMPTTDRQAIARIWLDHFDR
;
A
#
# COMPACT_ATOMS: atom_id res chain seq x y z
N VAL A 1 16.00 -6.23 -28.19
CA VAL A 1 17.12 -5.80 -27.34
C VAL A 1 16.52 -5.36 -26.00
N GLU A 2 16.94 -5.99 -24.90
CA GLU A 2 16.49 -5.54 -23.57
C GLU A 2 17.03 -4.13 -23.29
N SER A 3 16.20 -3.27 -22.66
CA SER A 3 16.69 -1.97 -22.24
C SER A 3 17.76 -2.13 -21.15
N PRO A 4 18.79 -1.26 -21.10
CA PRO A 4 19.82 -1.30 -20.05
C PRO A 4 19.24 -1.27 -18.64
N GLU A 5 18.11 -0.58 -18.45
CA GLU A 5 17.40 -0.49 -17.17
C GLU A 5 16.81 -1.84 -16.75
N LYS A 6 16.18 -2.56 -17.69
CA LYS A 6 15.65 -3.90 -17.44
C LYS A 6 16.77 -4.89 -17.10
N ALA A 7 17.86 -4.87 -17.84
CA ALA A 7 19.02 -5.72 -17.56
C ALA A 7 19.61 -5.45 -16.17
N ARG A 8 19.70 -4.17 -15.77
CA ARG A 8 20.14 -3.75 -14.43
C ARG A 8 19.22 -4.27 -13.35
N LEU A 9 17.91 -4.14 -13.54
CA LEU A 9 16.90 -4.61 -12.60
C LEU A 9 16.93 -6.14 -12.44
N ASP A 10 17.04 -6.87 -13.54
CA ASP A 10 17.15 -8.33 -13.51
C ASP A 10 18.48 -8.78 -12.85
N ALA A 11 19.59 -8.04 -13.03
CA ALA A 11 20.86 -8.28 -12.33
C ALA A 11 20.73 -8.02 -10.82
N PHE A 12 20.08 -6.95 -10.42
CA PHE A 12 19.79 -6.64 -9.01
C PHE A 12 19.02 -7.79 -8.34
N PHE A 13 17.88 -8.20 -8.90
CA PHE A 13 17.07 -9.28 -8.32
C PHE A 13 17.81 -10.62 -8.31
N ARG A 14 18.62 -10.92 -9.33
CA ARG A 14 19.47 -12.11 -9.35
C ARG A 14 20.45 -12.10 -8.17
N GLN A 15 21.11 -10.96 -7.88
CA GLN A 15 22.02 -10.86 -6.75
C GLN A 15 21.29 -10.98 -5.41
N ILE A 16 20.07 -10.44 -5.28
CA ILE A 16 19.22 -10.61 -4.10
C ILE A 16 18.86 -12.10 -3.91
N THR A 17 18.39 -12.78 -4.93
CA THR A 17 17.99 -14.20 -4.81
C THR A 17 19.17 -15.13 -4.56
N MET A 18 20.35 -14.81 -5.09
CA MET A 18 21.60 -15.53 -4.76
C MET A 18 22.02 -15.30 -3.30
N ARG A 19 21.84 -14.10 -2.77
CA ARG A 19 22.18 -13.77 -1.36
C ARG A 19 21.18 -14.36 -0.37
N PHE A 20 19.92 -14.49 -0.77
CA PHE A 20 18.80 -15.00 0.04
C PHE A 20 18.10 -16.14 -0.71
N PRO A 21 18.72 -17.32 -0.80
CA PRO A 21 18.11 -18.47 -1.47
C PRO A 21 16.93 -18.98 -0.65
N ALA A 22 15.84 -19.35 -1.29
CA ALA A 22 14.74 -20.03 -0.61
C ALA A 22 15.08 -21.51 -0.33
N GLY A 23 14.40 -22.09 0.65
CA GLY A 23 14.45 -23.53 0.91
C GLY A 23 13.75 -24.33 -0.21
N ASP A 24 14.01 -25.62 -0.25
CA ASP A 24 13.48 -26.49 -1.30
C ASP A 24 11.94 -26.64 -1.22
N ARG A 25 11.30 -26.68 -2.40
CA ARG A 25 9.88 -27.03 -2.61
C ARG A 25 8.87 -26.14 -1.86
N VAL A 26 9.13 -24.84 -1.80
CA VAL A 26 8.18 -23.87 -1.24
C VAL A 26 7.29 -23.28 -2.34
N THR A 27 5.99 -23.23 -2.09
CA THR A 27 5.02 -22.50 -2.90
C THR A 27 4.78 -21.12 -2.29
N SER A 28 4.69 -20.09 -3.12
CA SER A 28 4.26 -18.75 -2.69
C SER A 28 2.87 -18.44 -3.23
N LEU A 29 1.98 -17.95 -2.36
CA LEU A 29 0.70 -17.35 -2.73
C LEU A 29 0.85 -15.84 -2.55
N ILE A 30 0.63 -15.06 -3.62
CA ILE A 30 1.10 -13.67 -3.68
C ILE A 30 -0.08 -12.72 -3.86
N ILE A 31 -0.44 -11.98 -2.81
CA ILE A 31 -1.28 -10.79 -2.93
C ILE A 31 -0.36 -9.61 -3.24
N THR A 32 -0.65 -8.84 -4.31
CA THR A 32 0.23 -7.74 -4.71
C THR A 32 -0.49 -6.66 -5.54
N HIS A 33 0.10 -5.46 -5.61
CA HIS A 33 -0.23 -4.50 -6.65
C HIS A 33 0.31 -4.98 -7.99
N LEU A 34 -0.40 -4.78 -9.09
CA LEU A 34 0.11 -5.03 -10.44
C LEU A 34 0.41 -3.71 -11.14
N LEU A 35 1.57 -3.15 -10.83
CA LEU A 35 2.13 -1.95 -11.45
C LEU A 35 3.27 -2.32 -12.42
N PRO A 36 3.71 -1.43 -13.31
CA PRO A 36 4.67 -1.76 -14.38
C PRO A 36 5.99 -2.40 -13.94
N GLU A 37 6.46 -2.14 -12.73
CA GLU A 37 7.69 -2.72 -12.18
C GLU A 37 7.50 -4.14 -11.60
N ARG A 38 6.28 -4.56 -11.35
CA ARG A 38 5.97 -5.81 -10.64
C ARG A 38 6.38 -7.11 -11.35
N PRO A 39 6.35 -7.21 -12.69
CA PRO A 39 6.76 -8.45 -13.38
C PRO A 39 8.20 -8.89 -13.09
N ALA A 40 9.14 -7.96 -12.86
CA ALA A 40 10.52 -8.31 -12.52
C ALA A 40 10.60 -8.97 -11.13
N PHE A 41 9.89 -8.42 -10.15
CA PHE A 41 9.77 -9.00 -8.81
C PHE A 41 9.12 -10.39 -8.84
N LEU A 42 8.04 -10.58 -9.60
CA LEU A 42 7.38 -11.88 -9.72
C LEU A 42 8.28 -12.94 -10.37
N ARG A 43 9.10 -12.56 -11.36
CA ARG A 43 10.11 -13.46 -11.91
C ARG A 43 11.19 -13.82 -10.88
N ALA A 44 11.61 -12.87 -10.06
CA ALA A 44 12.55 -13.13 -8.96
C ALA A 44 11.95 -14.08 -7.93
N MET A 45 10.68 -13.91 -7.56
CA MET A 45 9.95 -14.87 -6.71
C MET A 45 9.91 -16.27 -7.34
N ALA A 46 9.58 -16.36 -8.62
CA ALA A 46 9.52 -17.64 -9.35
C ALA A 46 10.88 -18.32 -9.51
N SER A 47 11.99 -17.58 -9.37
CA SER A 47 13.33 -18.18 -9.38
C SER A 47 13.72 -18.82 -8.04
N THR A 48 12.98 -18.54 -6.96
CA THR A 48 13.26 -19.05 -5.62
C THR A 48 12.15 -19.93 -5.06
N THR A 49 10.91 -19.73 -5.48
CA THR A 49 9.73 -20.49 -5.03
C THR A 49 8.88 -20.89 -6.23
N THR A 50 7.97 -21.86 -6.05
CA THR A 50 6.89 -22.08 -7.00
C THR A 50 5.81 -21.05 -6.74
N VAL A 51 5.52 -20.15 -7.70
CA VAL A 51 4.38 -19.23 -7.58
C VAL A 51 3.09 -19.99 -7.82
N GLY A 52 2.30 -20.24 -6.79
CA GLY A 52 1.02 -20.96 -6.87
C GLY A 52 -0.07 -20.10 -7.53
N ALA A 53 -0.24 -18.88 -7.06
CA ALA A 53 -1.11 -17.90 -7.68
C ALA A 53 -0.68 -16.46 -7.33
N VAL A 54 -1.06 -15.51 -8.20
CA VAL A 54 -0.97 -14.07 -7.98
C VAL A 54 -2.38 -13.53 -7.85
N LEU A 55 -2.64 -12.75 -6.79
CA LEU A 55 -3.94 -12.12 -6.49
C LEU A 55 -3.75 -10.59 -6.50
N PRO A 56 -4.13 -9.93 -7.59
CA PRO A 56 -3.98 -8.48 -7.71
C PRO A 56 -4.93 -7.72 -6.78
N LYS A 57 -4.46 -6.67 -6.13
CA LYS A 57 -5.34 -5.74 -5.41
C LYS A 57 -6.22 -4.95 -6.40
N PRO A 58 -7.55 -4.98 -6.28
CA PRO A 58 -8.48 -4.51 -7.32
C PRO A 58 -8.28 -3.06 -7.78
N LYS A 59 -7.87 -2.15 -6.87
CA LYS A 59 -7.72 -0.71 -7.17
C LYS A 59 -6.31 -0.29 -7.62
N SER A 60 -5.42 -1.25 -7.88
CA SER A 60 -4.02 -0.99 -8.24
C SER A 60 -3.52 -1.97 -9.29
N VAL A 61 -4.25 -2.03 -10.39
CA VAL A 61 -3.97 -2.90 -11.53
C VAL A 61 -3.75 -2.04 -12.76
N ASP A 62 -2.56 -2.17 -13.35
CA ASP A 62 -2.24 -1.67 -14.69
C ASP A 62 -2.56 -2.79 -15.69
N GLU A 63 -3.48 -2.53 -16.63
CA GLU A 63 -3.98 -3.56 -17.55
C GLU A 63 -2.88 -4.21 -18.40
N PRO A 64 -1.92 -3.45 -19.01
CA PRO A 64 -0.81 -4.06 -19.72
C PRO A 64 0.04 -4.99 -18.84
N THR A 65 0.24 -4.62 -17.57
CA THR A 65 0.96 -5.44 -16.59
C THR A 65 0.18 -6.70 -16.24
N LEU A 66 -1.12 -6.60 -16.04
CA LEU A 66 -2.00 -7.75 -15.77
C LEU A 66 -1.94 -8.77 -16.91
N GLU A 67 -2.03 -8.32 -18.16
CA GLU A 67 -1.92 -9.19 -19.33
C GLU A 67 -0.55 -9.89 -19.40
N ALA A 68 0.54 -9.15 -19.10
CA ALA A 68 1.89 -9.72 -19.08
C ALA A 68 2.05 -10.78 -17.98
N VAL A 69 1.47 -10.54 -16.79
CA VAL A 69 1.52 -11.47 -15.65
C VAL A 69 0.67 -12.71 -15.93
N ARG A 70 -0.51 -12.59 -16.51
CA ARG A 70 -1.38 -13.73 -16.89
C ARG A 70 -0.74 -14.69 -17.89
N ARG A 71 0.20 -14.22 -18.71
CA ARG A 71 0.94 -15.09 -19.64
C ARG A 71 1.97 -15.99 -18.94
N ALA A 72 2.43 -15.59 -17.76
CA ALA A 72 3.51 -16.27 -17.04
C ALA A 72 3.07 -16.94 -15.74
N PHE A 73 1.97 -16.51 -15.15
CA PHE A 73 1.51 -16.94 -13.83
C PHE A 73 0.00 -17.18 -13.82
N VAL A 74 -0.43 -18.04 -12.92
CA VAL A 74 -1.85 -18.19 -12.57
C VAL A 74 -2.29 -16.93 -11.82
N VAL A 75 -3.33 -16.25 -12.31
CA VAL A 75 -3.87 -15.03 -11.69
C VAL A 75 -5.32 -15.27 -11.33
N HIS A 76 -5.65 -15.05 -10.06
CA HIS A 76 -7.02 -15.14 -9.55
C HIS A 76 -7.47 -13.79 -8.98
N ASP A 77 -8.78 -13.55 -8.99
CA ASP A 77 -9.34 -12.33 -8.42
C ASP A 77 -9.22 -12.35 -6.89
N LEU A 78 -8.79 -11.22 -6.32
CA LEU A 78 -8.68 -11.03 -4.89
C LEU A 78 -10.03 -10.59 -4.30
N SER A 79 -10.51 -11.29 -3.28
CA SER A 79 -11.73 -10.94 -2.56
C SER A 79 -11.50 -11.00 -1.04
N ARG A 80 -11.93 -9.95 -0.32
CA ARG A 80 -11.95 -9.99 1.15
C ARG A 80 -12.98 -10.98 1.68
N GLU A 81 -14.07 -11.21 0.96
CA GLU A 81 -15.09 -12.19 1.33
C GLU A 81 -14.53 -13.62 1.30
N LEU A 82 -13.66 -13.93 0.31
CA LEU A 82 -13.00 -15.23 0.23
C LEU A 82 -12.16 -15.51 1.47
N PHE A 83 -11.31 -14.56 1.87
CA PHE A 83 -10.40 -14.71 3.02
C PHE A 83 -11.06 -14.35 4.36
N GLY A 84 -12.27 -13.81 4.36
CA GLY A 84 -13.13 -13.64 5.54
C GLY A 84 -13.86 -14.92 5.96
N ASP A 85 -14.00 -15.87 5.04
CA ASP A 85 -14.55 -17.19 5.29
C ASP A 85 -13.41 -18.23 5.36
N SER A 86 -13.12 -18.70 6.57
CA SER A 86 -11.99 -19.60 6.82
C SER A 86 -12.10 -20.93 6.05
N THR A 87 -13.31 -21.44 5.78
CA THR A 87 -13.50 -22.68 5.04
C THR A 87 -13.16 -22.49 3.56
N ARG A 88 -13.69 -21.44 2.95
CA ARG A 88 -13.40 -21.08 1.55
C ARG A 88 -11.92 -20.73 1.34
N ALA A 89 -11.31 -20.03 2.31
CA ALA A 89 -9.89 -19.72 2.27
C ALA A 89 -9.03 -21.00 2.31
N LEU A 90 -9.39 -21.98 3.14
CA LEU A 90 -8.72 -23.28 3.20
C LEU A 90 -8.88 -24.06 1.89
N GLU A 91 -10.09 -24.18 1.37
CA GLU A 91 -10.35 -24.85 0.08
C GLU A 91 -9.53 -24.20 -1.06
N TYR A 92 -9.46 -22.88 -1.07
CA TYR A 92 -8.65 -22.13 -2.03
C TYR A 92 -7.15 -22.43 -1.90
N LEU A 93 -6.64 -22.49 -0.68
CA LEU A 93 -5.22 -22.79 -0.42
C LEU A 93 -4.89 -24.23 -0.83
N GLU A 94 -5.76 -25.22 -0.50
CA GLU A 94 -5.62 -26.62 -0.91
C GLU A 94 -5.59 -26.76 -2.43
N ALA A 95 -6.50 -26.12 -3.13
CA ALA A 95 -6.58 -26.15 -4.59
C ALA A 95 -5.34 -25.51 -5.26
N THR A 96 -4.75 -24.50 -4.61
CA THR A 96 -3.64 -23.71 -5.20
C THR A 96 -2.27 -24.30 -4.86
N ALA A 97 -2.06 -24.75 -3.65
CA ALA A 97 -0.77 -25.23 -3.16
C ALA A 97 -0.68 -26.76 -3.03
N GLY A 98 -1.81 -27.47 -2.99
CA GLY A 98 -1.85 -28.91 -2.65
C GLY A 98 -1.25 -29.14 -1.27
N SER A 99 -0.55 -30.25 -1.06
CA SER A 99 0.11 -30.57 0.23
C SER A 99 1.53 -30.02 0.36
N ARG A 100 1.88 -28.95 -0.39
CA ARG A 100 3.22 -28.34 -0.36
C ARG A 100 3.36 -27.33 0.75
N ASN A 101 4.61 -27.08 1.20
CA ASN A 101 4.91 -25.97 2.09
C ASN A 101 4.60 -24.64 1.40
N VAL A 102 3.99 -23.70 2.12
CA VAL A 102 3.58 -22.42 1.56
C VAL A 102 4.07 -21.23 2.38
N VAL A 103 4.52 -20.17 1.70
CA VAL A 103 4.68 -18.83 2.25
C VAL A 103 3.62 -17.93 1.65
N LEU A 104 2.90 -17.20 2.51
CA LEU A 104 1.84 -16.28 2.12
C LEU A 104 2.41 -14.85 2.04
N LEU A 105 2.35 -14.23 0.88
CA LEU A 105 2.69 -12.82 0.72
C LEU A 105 1.40 -12.00 0.77
N ASP A 106 1.33 -11.06 1.70
CA ASP A 106 0.14 -10.28 1.99
C ASP A 106 0.38 -8.77 1.85
N ILE A 107 -0.64 -8.07 1.41
CA ILE A 107 -0.69 -6.61 1.33
C ILE A 107 -2.04 -6.15 1.89
N GLY A 108 -2.09 -5.90 3.19
CA GLY A 108 -3.28 -5.41 3.88
C GLY A 108 -3.99 -6.42 4.75
N GLY A 109 -3.31 -7.49 5.17
CA GLY A 109 -3.80 -8.44 6.15
C GLY A 109 -5.01 -9.24 5.69
N TYR A 110 -5.01 -9.71 4.44
CA TYR A 110 -6.10 -10.53 3.91
C TYR A 110 -6.17 -11.90 4.57
N PHE A 111 -5.01 -12.51 4.88
CA PHE A 111 -4.97 -13.82 5.53
C PHE A 111 -5.19 -13.76 7.05
N ALA A 112 -5.12 -12.59 7.69
CA ALA A 112 -5.25 -12.47 9.13
C ALA A 112 -6.55 -13.09 9.70
N PRO A 113 -7.74 -12.91 9.09
CA PRO A 113 -8.98 -13.48 9.62
C PRO A 113 -9.06 -15.01 9.58
N CYS A 114 -8.36 -15.65 8.65
CA CYS A 114 -8.41 -17.10 8.44
C CYS A 114 -7.12 -17.84 8.84
N LEU A 115 -6.12 -17.12 9.35
CA LEU A 115 -4.76 -17.64 9.56
C LEU A 115 -4.71 -18.87 10.46
N ASP A 116 -5.45 -18.89 11.57
CA ASP A 116 -5.53 -20.04 12.47
C ASP A 116 -6.01 -21.30 11.72
N THR A 117 -7.10 -21.17 10.95
CA THR A 117 -7.64 -22.29 10.17
C THR A 117 -6.68 -22.77 9.09
N LEU A 118 -6.01 -21.83 8.40
CA LEU A 118 -5.02 -22.19 7.37
C LEU A 118 -3.84 -22.95 7.97
N VAL A 119 -3.33 -22.51 9.14
CA VAL A 119 -2.19 -23.16 9.76
C VAL A 119 -2.57 -24.52 10.37
N GLU A 120 -3.76 -24.64 10.98
CA GLU A 120 -4.17 -25.85 11.68
C GLU A 120 -4.71 -26.96 10.75
N LYS A 121 -5.35 -26.59 9.63
CA LYS A 121 -6.12 -27.55 8.81
C LYS A 121 -5.56 -27.78 7.41
N PHE A 122 -4.66 -26.93 6.95
CA PHE A 122 -4.06 -27.10 5.63
C PHE A 122 -3.26 -28.41 5.55
N SER A 123 -3.42 -29.16 4.48
CA SER A 123 -2.75 -30.47 4.28
C SER A 123 -1.24 -30.38 4.11
N GLY A 124 -0.73 -29.24 3.69
CA GLY A 124 0.70 -28.89 3.70
C GLY A 124 1.10 -28.17 4.98
N ARG A 125 2.13 -27.32 4.90
CA ARG A 125 2.56 -26.48 6.03
C ARG A 125 2.61 -25.00 5.62
N VAL A 126 1.93 -24.14 6.36
CA VAL A 126 2.10 -22.68 6.26
C VAL A 126 3.38 -22.31 7.03
N LEU A 127 4.44 -21.95 6.30
CA LEU A 127 5.73 -21.58 6.88
C LEU A 127 5.71 -20.20 7.51
N GLY A 128 4.82 -19.33 7.03
CA GLY A 128 4.61 -17.99 7.56
C GLY A 128 4.03 -17.02 6.56
N VAL A 129 3.89 -15.77 7.01
CA VAL A 129 3.35 -14.66 6.22
C VAL A 129 4.41 -13.58 6.06
N VAL A 130 4.51 -12.97 4.89
CA VAL A 130 5.24 -11.72 4.66
C VAL A 130 4.23 -10.62 4.42
N GLU A 131 4.18 -9.61 5.29
CA GLU A 131 3.24 -8.48 5.19
C GLU A 131 3.98 -7.19 4.83
N ASP A 132 3.47 -6.47 3.80
CA ASP A 132 4.09 -5.28 3.24
C ASP A 132 3.52 -3.96 3.79
N THR A 133 2.29 -3.94 4.32
CA THR A 133 1.57 -2.70 4.64
C THR A 133 1.37 -2.48 6.13
N GLU A 134 1.31 -1.20 6.56
CA GLU A 134 0.99 -0.85 7.94
C GLU A 134 -0.39 -1.36 8.37
N ASN A 135 -1.39 -1.31 7.48
CA ASN A 135 -2.73 -1.85 7.74
C ASN A 135 -2.72 -3.35 8.04
N GLY A 136 -1.99 -4.11 7.22
CA GLY A 136 -1.83 -5.53 7.45
C GLY A 136 -1.02 -5.82 8.72
N HIS A 137 0.07 -5.08 8.95
CA HIS A 137 0.84 -5.18 10.20
C HIS A 137 -0.07 -5.02 11.43
N GLN A 138 -0.94 -3.99 11.45
CA GLN A 138 -1.87 -3.76 12.56
C GLN A 138 -2.88 -4.90 12.72
N ARG A 139 -3.37 -5.48 11.62
CA ARG A 139 -4.30 -6.61 11.67
C ARG A 139 -3.65 -7.86 12.27
N TYR A 140 -2.41 -8.16 11.88
CA TYR A 140 -1.66 -9.27 12.48
C TYR A 140 -1.28 -8.99 13.94
N ALA A 141 -0.90 -7.76 14.28
CA ALA A 141 -0.59 -7.36 15.65
C ALA A 141 -1.82 -7.38 16.59
N ALA A 142 -3.04 -7.28 16.04
CA ALA A 142 -4.29 -7.32 16.79
C ALA A 142 -4.79 -8.76 17.06
N LEU A 143 -4.16 -9.79 16.47
CA LEU A 143 -4.50 -11.17 16.77
C LEU A 143 -3.97 -11.58 18.15
N ASP A 144 -4.77 -12.27 18.94
CA ASP A 144 -4.40 -12.72 20.29
C ASP A 144 -3.16 -13.63 20.27
N ARG A 145 -3.02 -14.42 19.22
CA ARG A 145 -1.85 -15.27 18.94
C ARG A 145 -1.56 -15.30 17.43
N LEU A 146 -0.33 -15.58 17.09
CA LEU A 146 0.09 -15.85 15.72
C LEU A 146 0.46 -17.35 15.61
N PRO A 147 -0.30 -18.15 14.84
CA PRO A 147 -0.08 -19.59 14.73
C PRO A 147 1.13 -19.95 13.86
N CYS A 148 1.67 -18.98 13.11
CA CYS A 148 2.92 -19.09 12.36
C CYS A 148 3.70 -17.77 12.45
N PRO A 149 4.99 -17.73 12.05
CA PRO A 149 5.73 -16.48 11.95
C PRO A 149 5.11 -15.52 10.96
N VAL A 150 5.03 -14.22 11.32
CA VAL A 150 4.66 -13.14 10.43
C VAL A 150 5.83 -12.17 10.33
N VAL A 151 6.42 -12.02 9.14
CA VAL A 151 7.50 -11.06 8.91
C VAL A 151 6.93 -9.84 8.23
N SER A 152 6.89 -8.72 8.94
CA SER A 152 6.38 -7.47 8.40
C SER A 152 7.52 -6.56 7.95
N VAL A 153 7.49 -6.15 6.68
CA VAL A 153 8.38 -5.15 6.11
C VAL A 153 7.79 -3.74 6.19
N ALA A 154 6.52 -3.61 6.61
CA ALA A 154 5.80 -2.33 6.70
C ALA A 154 6.51 -1.26 7.54
N ARG A 155 7.23 -1.68 8.59
CA ARG A 155 7.95 -0.77 9.48
C ARG A 155 9.47 -0.83 9.28
N SER A 156 9.91 -1.34 8.14
CA SER A 156 11.32 -1.38 7.78
C SER A 156 11.87 0.00 7.47
N PRO A 157 13.12 0.33 7.89
CA PRO A 157 13.81 1.53 7.42
C PRO A 157 14.00 1.58 5.90
N LEU A 158 14.05 0.44 5.21
CA LEU A 158 14.11 0.40 3.75
C LEU A 158 12.80 0.89 3.12
N LYS A 159 11.67 0.58 3.76
CA LYS A 159 10.36 1.07 3.32
C LYS A 159 10.17 2.57 3.58
N ASP A 160 10.83 3.16 4.57
CA ASP A 160 10.77 4.60 4.81
C ASP A 160 11.26 5.40 3.59
N CYS A 161 12.21 4.86 2.82
CA CYS A 161 12.69 5.47 1.58
C CYS A 161 11.59 5.51 0.51
N GLU A 162 10.83 4.42 0.37
CA GLU A 162 9.69 4.35 -0.56
C GLU A 162 8.55 5.27 -0.09
N ASP A 163 8.12 5.17 1.18
CA ASP A 163 6.99 5.92 1.74
C ASP A 163 7.16 7.44 1.57
N GLN A 164 8.38 7.94 1.68
CA GLN A 164 8.70 9.36 1.42
C GLN A 164 8.42 9.73 -0.03
N LEU A 165 8.74 8.88 -0.98
CA LEU A 165 8.51 9.11 -2.41
C LEU A 165 7.06 8.88 -2.80
N VAL A 166 6.36 7.94 -2.16
CA VAL A 166 4.91 7.78 -2.28
C VAL A 166 4.20 9.08 -1.91
N GLY A 167 4.58 9.74 -0.80
CA GLY A 167 4.03 11.04 -0.43
C GLY A 167 4.23 12.12 -1.49
N ARG A 168 5.40 12.16 -2.14
CA ARG A 168 5.66 13.07 -3.26
C ARG A 168 4.82 12.74 -4.49
N SER A 169 4.70 11.46 -4.84
CA SER A 169 3.88 10.99 -5.96
C SER A 169 2.40 11.33 -5.76
N ILE A 170 1.89 11.24 -4.53
CA ILE A 170 0.53 11.63 -4.17
C ILE A 170 0.30 13.12 -4.43
N VAL A 171 1.17 13.99 -3.92
CA VAL A 171 1.06 15.44 -4.10
C VAL A 171 1.16 15.82 -5.57
N PHE A 172 2.08 15.20 -6.32
CA PHE A 172 2.18 15.37 -7.77
C PHE A 172 0.85 15.00 -8.46
N SER A 173 0.28 13.86 -8.15
CA SER A 173 -0.95 13.38 -8.78
C SER A 173 -2.14 14.26 -8.44
N ALA A 174 -2.25 14.72 -7.19
CA ALA A 174 -3.30 15.65 -6.78
C ALA A 174 -3.17 17.00 -7.53
N ASP A 175 -1.95 17.59 -7.59
CA ASP A 175 -1.70 18.84 -8.31
C ASP A 175 -1.98 18.70 -9.81
N ALA A 176 -1.58 17.59 -10.43
CA ALA A 176 -1.84 17.33 -11.85
C ALA A 176 -3.35 17.28 -12.16
N LEU A 177 -4.15 16.63 -11.31
CA LEU A 177 -5.61 16.59 -11.50
C LEU A 177 -6.27 17.94 -11.27
N VAL A 178 -5.80 18.73 -10.30
CA VAL A 178 -6.29 20.09 -10.05
C VAL A 178 -5.94 21.01 -11.23
N ARG A 179 -4.72 20.93 -11.75
CA ARG A 179 -4.28 21.68 -12.95
C ARG A 179 -5.03 21.29 -14.21
N ALA A 180 -5.36 20.02 -14.40
CA ALA A 180 -6.16 19.57 -15.53
C ALA A 180 -7.56 20.22 -15.55
N ARG A 181 -8.05 20.72 -14.40
CA ARG A 181 -9.27 21.51 -14.29
C ARG A 181 -9.04 23.01 -14.50
N GLY A 182 -7.81 23.48 -14.67
CA GLY A 182 -7.47 24.89 -14.80
C GLY A 182 -7.30 25.62 -13.45
N ASP A 183 -7.05 24.88 -12.36
CA ASP A 183 -6.84 25.44 -11.02
C ASP A 183 -5.41 25.17 -10.53
N ILE A 184 -4.99 25.79 -9.42
CA ILE A 184 -3.66 25.64 -8.82
C ILE A 184 -3.75 25.44 -7.29
N LEU A 185 -2.77 24.74 -6.74
CA LEU A 185 -2.69 24.49 -5.29
C LEU A 185 -1.81 25.48 -4.53
N THR A 186 -0.90 26.19 -5.20
CA THR A 186 0.03 27.14 -4.57
C THR A 186 -0.69 28.19 -3.71
N SER A 187 -0.17 28.46 -2.51
CA SER A 187 -0.73 29.42 -1.53
C SER A 187 -2.10 29.05 -0.95
N ARG A 188 -2.61 27.84 -1.22
CA ARG A 188 -3.88 27.34 -0.64
C ARG A 188 -3.67 26.67 0.71
N ASN A 189 -4.79 26.41 1.39
CA ASN A 189 -4.83 25.65 2.63
C ASN A 189 -5.00 24.17 2.32
N ALA A 190 -4.16 23.34 2.89
CA ALA A 190 -4.29 21.89 2.81
C ALA A 190 -4.52 21.28 4.20
N CYS A 191 -5.32 20.24 4.25
CA CYS A 191 -5.49 19.39 5.42
C CYS A 191 -4.96 17.99 5.10
N VAL A 192 -4.12 17.44 5.98
CA VAL A 192 -3.68 16.05 5.94
C VAL A 192 -4.28 15.34 7.14
N ILE A 193 -5.16 14.36 6.88
CA ILE A 193 -5.77 13.51 7.90
C ILE A 193 -4.95 12.22 8.01
N GLY A 194 -4.30 12.00 9.16
CA GLY A 194 -3.32 10.96 9.41
C GLY A 194 -1.89 11.48 9.22
N PHE A 195 -1.06 11.36 10.28
CA PHE A 195 0.36 11.78 10.28
C PHE A 195 1.30 10.58 10.49
N GLY A 196 0.94 9.44 9.85
CA GLY A 196 1.83 8.30 9.68
C GLY A 196 2.96 8.60 8.69
N LYS A 197 3.69 7.61 8.22
CA LYS A 197 4.83 7.78 7.30
C LYS A 197 4.43 8.53 6.03
N ILE A 198 3.35 8.10 5.35
CA ILE A 198 2.85 8.71 4.12
C ILE A 198 2.29 10.11 4.39
N GLY A 199 1.43 10.28 5.40
CA GLY A 199 0.84 11.59 5.74
C GLY A 199 1.90 12.63 6.10
N ARG A 200 2.95 12.23 6.82
CA ARG A 200 4.11 13.08 7.14
C ARG A 200 4.88 13.49 5.88
N ALA A 201 5.10 12.55 4.95
CA ALA A 201 5.76 12.84 3.67
C ALA A 201 4.91 13.80 2.82
N ILE A 202 3.60 13.60 2.76
CA ILE A 202 2.63 14.49 2.09
C ILE A 202 2.70 15.90 2.68
N ALA A 203 2.57 16.02 4.01
CA ALA A 203 2.56 17.32 4.69
C ALA A 203 3.85 18.12 4.42
N ARG A 204 5.01 17.45 4.47
CA ARG A 204 6.29 18.06 4.12
C ARG A 204 6.36 18.50 2.66
N THR A 205 5.85 17.69 1.73
CA THR A 205 5.86 17.98 0.29
C THR A 205 4.93 19.16 -0.03
N LEU A 206 3.72 19.20 0.54
CA LEU A 206 2.79 20.31 0.39
C LEU A 206 3.37 21.62 0.91
N ARG A 207 4.00 21.60 2.09
CA ARG A 207 4.68 22.79 2.65
C ARG A 207 5.83 23.26 1.76
N ALA A 208 6.59 22.34 1.17
CA ALA A 208 7.65 22.68 0.22
C ALA A 208 7.13 23.27 -1.10
N GLN A 209 5.83 23.14 -1.38
CA GLN A 209 5.13 23.78 -2.50
C GLN A 209 4.31 25.01 -2.07
N ASP A 210 4.68 25.63 -0.94
CA ASP A 210 4.07 26.85 -0.41
C ASP A 210 2.58 26.73 -0.03
N LEU A 211 2.09 25.53 0.32
CA LEU A 211 0.76 25.38 0.91
C LEU A 211 0.81 25.54 2.44
N ARG A 212 -0.24 26.09 3.01
CA ARG A 212 -0.46 26.14 4.46
C ARG A 212 -1.08 24.83 4.91
N VAL A 213 -0.30 24.00 5.61
CA VAL A 213 -0.71 22.66 5.98
C VAL A 213 -1.20 22.61 7.41
N THR A 214 -2.42 22.07 7.60
CA THR A 214 -2.99 21.64 8.87
C THR A 214 -3.00 20.12 8.92
N VAL A 215 -2.58 19.55 10.04
CA VAL A 215 -2.58 18.10 10.29
C VAL A 215 -3.67 17.75 11.29
N LEU A 216 -4.36 16.65 11.05
CA LEU A 216 -5.28 16.02 12.01
C LEU A 216 -4.90 14.55 12.14
N ASP A 217 -4.62 14.07 13.35
CA ASP A 217 -4.47 12.65 13.65
C ASP A 217 -5.27 12.30 14.93
N ILE A 218 -5.80 11.09 14.98
CA ILE A 218 -6.48 10.59 16.20
C ILE A 218 -5.48 10.29 17.32
N ASP A 219 -4.22 10.00 16.96
CA ASP A 219 -3.13 9.76 17.91
C ASP A 219 -2.53 11.12 18.36
N PRO A 220 -2.66 11.48 19.66
CA PRO A 220 -2.09 12.73 20.15
C PRO A 220 -0.57 12.78 20.05
N VAL A 221 0.13 11.65 20.06
CA VAL A 221 1.59 11.60 19.85
C VAL A 221 1.96 12.08 18.46
N ARG A 222 1.21 11.67 17.44
CA ARG A 222 1.41 12.13 16.06
C ARG A 222 1.10 13.61 15.88
N ASN A 223 0.10 14.14 16.58
CA ASN A 223 -0.16 15.58 16.58
C ASN A 223 0.99 16.37 17.24
N VAL A 224 1.59 15.85 18.32
CA VAL A 224 2.80 16.44 18.92
C VAL A 224 3.98 16.40 17.93
N GLN A 225 4.17 15.28 17.23
CA GLN A 225 5.20 15.16 16.19
C GLN A 225 4.97 16.18 15.05
N ALA A 226 3.72 16.34 14.58
CA ALA A 226 3.39 17.35 13.57
C ALA A 226 3.73 18.78 14.06
N ARG A 227 3.41 19.11 15.30
CA ARG A 227 3.77 20.40 15.89
C ARG A 227 5.27 20.62 16.01
N SER A 228 6.02 19.57 16.39
CA SER A 228 7.50 19.65 16.48
C SER A 228 8.16 19.92 15.12
N GLU A 229 7.48 19.54 14.02
CA GLU A 229 7.89 19.87 12.66
C GLU A 229 7.36 21.22 12.14
N GLY A 230 6.65 21.98 12.98
CA GLY A 230 6.13 23.30 12.63
C GLY A 230 4.82 23.29 11.84
N PHE A 231 4.07 22.18 11.83
CA PHE A 231 2.74 22.13 11.24
C PHE A 231 1.68 22.66 12.22
N ARG A 232 0.62 23.24 11.67
CA ARG A 232 -0.61 23.47 12.42
C ARG A 232 -1.29 22.12 12.69
N THR A 233 -1.96 21.99 13.83
CA THR A 233 -2.77 20.80 14.14
C THR A 233 -4.17 21.24 14.52
N ALA A 234 -5.18 20.48 14.10
CA ALA A 234 -6.55 20.65 14.50
C ALA A 234 -6.94 19.65 15.60
N THR A 235 -7.96 20.01 16.39
CA THR A 235 -8.50 19.18 17.47
C THR A 235 -9.73 18.39 17.06
N SER A 236 -10.34 18.73 15.92
CA SER A 236 -11.51 18.05 15.36
C SER A 236 -11.52 18.07 13.85
N THR A 237 -12.25 17.14 13.25
CA THR A 237 -12.45 17.05 11.80
C THR A 237 -13.07 18.33 11.25
N THR A 238 -14.07 18.89 11.91
CA THR A 238 -14.75 20.14 11.48
C THR A 238 -13.77 21.32 11.46
N GLU A 239 -12.92 21.46 12.47
CA GLU A 239 -11.89 22.50 12.52
C GLU A 239 -10.88 22.32 11.37
N ALA A 240 -10.41 21.08 11.15
CA ALA A 240 -9.42 20.76 10.14
C ALA A 240 -9.88 21.05 8.70
N LEU A 241 -11.18 20.82 8.43
CA LEU A 241 -11.75 20.87 7.08
C LEU A 241 -12.33 22.23 6.68
N ARG A 242 -12.70 23.08 7.64
CA ARG A 242 -13.45 24.34 7.41
C ARG A 242 -12.83 25.24 6.35
N ASP A 243 -11.50 25.39 6.37
CA ASP A 243 -10.78 26.31 5.48
C ASP A 243 -9.88 25.57 4.49
N ALA A 244 -9.97 24.23 4.42
CA ALA A 244 -9.11 23.43 3.56
C ALA A 244 -9.59 23.43 2.11
N ASP A 245 -8.73 23.87 1.20
CA ASP A 245 -8.94 23.80 -0.24
C ASP A 245 -8.58 22.41 -0.80
N LEU A 246 -7.64 21.72 -0.16
CA LEU A 246 -7.22 20.36 -0.46
C LEU A 246 -7.22 19.52 0.81
N VAL A 247 -7.87 18.36 0.78
CA VAL A 247 -7.89 17.39 1.87
C VAL A 247 -7.34 16.07 1.39
N LEU A 248 -6.26 15.59 2.04
CA LEU A 248 -5.63 14.32 1.74
C LEU A 248 -5.77 13.38 2.94
N CYS A 249 -6.52 12.28 2.74
CA CYS A 249 -6.76 11.28 3.79
C CYS A 249 -5.70 10.18 3.69
N ALA A 250 -4.87 10.06 4.73
CA ALA A 250 -3.69 9.19 4.81
C ALA A 250 -3.72 8.29 6.07
N THR A 251 -4.91 7.84 6.47
CA THR A 251 -5.10 7.07 7.71
C THR A 251 -4.93 5.56 7.50
N GLY A 252 -5.16 5.08 6.29
CA GLY A 252 -5.27 3.66 5.98
C GLY A 252 -6.54 3.00 6.56
N ASN A 253 -7.39 3.77 7.22
CA ASN A 253 -8.66 3.40 7.82
C ASN A 253 -9.73 4.41 7.42
N LEU A 254 -10.95 4.26 7.93
CA LEU A 254 -12.02 5.21 7.67
C LEU A 254 -11.69 6.60 8.22
N ALA A 255 -11.43 7.54 7.31
CA ALA A 255 -11.07 8.93 7.62
C ALA A 255 -12.28 9.85 7.63
N LEU A 256 -13.16 9.75 6.64
CA LEU A 256 -14.31 10.63 6.48
C LEU A 256 -15.64 9.86 6.33
N ARG A 257 -16.60 10.25 7.18
CA ARG A 257 -18.00 9.86 7.12
C ARG A 257 -18.87 11.04 6.68
N GLN A 258 -20.19 10.84 6.59
CA GLN A 258 -21.16 11.83 6.15
C GLN A 258 -20.95 13.23 6.78
N GLY A 259 -20.76 13.32 8.11
CA GLY A 259 -20.52 14.60 8.78
C GLY A 259 -19.21 15.29 8.37
N GLY A 260 -18.18 14.52 8.04
CA GLY A 260 -16.91 15.03 7.52
C GLY A 260 -17.07 15.64 6.13
N PHE A 261 -17.83 14.99 5.22
CA PHE A 261 -18.11 15.56 3.91
C PHE A 261 -18.89 16.87 3.99
N ALA A 262 -19.86 16.97 4.90
CA ALA A 262 -20.63 18.20 5.11
C ALA A 262 -19.78 19.35 5.69
N ALA A 263 -18.66 19.06 6.34
CA ALA A 263 -17.73 20.06 6.88
C ALA A 263 -16.70 20.57 5.88
N LEU A 264 -16.63 19.97 4.69
CA LEU A 264 -15.73 20.43 3.63
C LEU A 264 -16.12 21.83 3.16
N ARG A 265 -15.13 22.65 2.86
CA ARG A 265 -15.35 23.94 2.22
C ARG A 265 -15.94 23.75 0.81
N ASN A 266 -16.81 24.69 0.39
CA ASN A 266 -17.28 24.74 -1.01
C ASN A 266 -16.11 24.80 -2.00
N GLY A 267 -16.09 23.87 -2.95
CA GLY A 267 -15.04 23.77 -3.96
C GLY A 267 -13.76 23.06 -3.48
N ALA A 268 -13.73 22.50 -2.29
CA ALA A 268 -12.59 21.71 -1.79
C ALA A 268 -12.32 20.48 -2.67
N TYR A 269 -11.04 20.13 -2.81
CA TYR A 269 -10.60 18.88 -3.41
C TYR A 269 -10.31 17.85 -2.31
N LEU A 270 -10.83 16.65 -2.46
CA LEU A 270 -10.67 15.54 -1.53
C LEU A 270 -10.03 14.35 -2.23
N ALA A 271 -9.02 13.75 -1.61
CA ALA A 271 -8.43 12.50 -2.09
C ALA A 271 -8.18 11.52 -0.95
N SER A 272 -8.41 10.24 -1.23
CA SER A 272 -7.78 9.14 -0.53
C SER A 272 -6.36 8.95 -1.05
N VAL A 273 -5.44 8.58 -0.19
CA VAL A 273 -4.04 8.37 -0.56
C VAL A 273 -3.53 6.97 -0.22
N THR A 274 -4.38 6.15 0.37
CA THR A 274 -4.04 4.77 0.73
C THR A 274 -4.82 3.78 -0.12
N SER A 275 -4.29 2.58 -0.25
CA SER A 275 -4.97 1.49 -0.96
C SER A 275 -6.11 0.85 -0.15
N SER A 276 -6.48 1.44 0.99
CA SER A 276 -7.66 1.04 1.76
C SER A 276 -8.93 1.34 0.97
N GLU A 277 -9.86 0.39 0.95
CA GLU A 277 -11.11 0.55 0.21
C GLU A 277 -12.11 1.44 0.95
N ASP A 278 -11.89 1.68 2.25
CA ASP A 278 -12.86 2.21 3.20
C ASP A 278 -12.48 3.60 3.75
N GLU A 279 -11.46 4.27 3.20
CA GLU A 279 -10.96 5.54 3.76
C GLU A 279 -11.99 6.68 3.65
N LEU A 280 -12.81 6.66 2.58
CA LEU A 280 -13.89 7.61 2.33
C LEU A 280 -15.23 6.87 2.22
N GLU A 281 -16.14 7.10 3.15
CA GLU A 281 -17.50 6.50 3.14
C GLU A 281 -18.41 7.16 2.09
N LEU A 282 -17.97 7.17 0.81
CA LEU A 282 -18.71 7.83 -0.28
C LEU A 282 -20.12 7.25 -0.49
N GLY A 283 -20.33 5.99 -0.09
CA GLY A 283 -21.65 5.36 -0.13
C GLY A 283 -22.70 6.08 0.72
N SER A 284 -22.31 6.75 1.82
CA SER A 284 -23.20 7.51 2.70
C SER A 284 -23.76 8.79 2.07
N LEU A 285 -23.20 9.21 0.93
CA LEU A 285 -23.64 10.39 0.18
C LEU A 285 -24.78 10.12 -0.80
N ARG A 286 -25.13 8.85 -1.02
CA ARG A 286 -26.23 8.48 -1.92
C ARG A 286 -27.54 9.10 -1.47
N GLY A 287 -28.23 9.78 -2.40
CA GLY A 287 -29.49 10.48 -2.12
C GLY A 287 -29.33 11.84 -1.42
N LEU A 288 -28.13 12.19 -0.94
CA LEU A 288 -27.83 13.48 -0.30
C LEU A 288 -27.07 14.42 -1.26
N TYR A 289 -26.18 13.87 -2.07
CA TYR A 289 -25.40 14.61 -3.03
C TYR A 289 -25.60 14.05 -4.43
N GLN A 290 -25.76 14.92 -5.40
CA GLN A 290 -25.68 14.58 -6.80
C GLN A 290 -24.21 14.35 -7.17
N ARG A 291 -23.92 13.22 -7.82
CA ARG A 291 -22.58 12.88 -8.30
C ARG A 291 -22.49 13.17 -9.80
N THR A 292 -21.52 14.00 -10.21
CA THR A 292 -21.31 14.38 -11.59
C THR A 292 -19.83 14.26 -11.94
N PRO A 293 -19.42 13.38 -12.87
CA PRO A 293 -18.05 13.37 -13.42
C PRO A 293 -17.80 14.72 -14.14
N VAL A 294 -16.72 15.41 -13.78
CA VAL A 294 -16.36 16.73 -14.33
C VAL A 294 -14.98 16.73 -15.01
N GLY A 295 -14.34 15.57 -15.08
CA GLY A 295 -13.07 15.35 -15.74
C GLY A 295 -12.62 13.90 -15.59
N ARG A 296 -11.54 13.52 -16.26
CA ARG A 296 -10.92 12.21 -16.07
C ARG A 296 -10.41 12.13 -14.63
N HIS A 297 -10.86 11.13 -13.88
CA HIS A 297 -10.51 10.93 -12.46
C HIS A 297 -10.92 12.10 -11.53
N LEU A 298 -11.97 12.83 -11.87
CA LEU A 298 -12.49 13.94 -11.09
C LEU A 298 -14.01 13.92 -11.06
N THR A 299 -14.58 13.77 -9.88
CA THR A 299 -16.03 13.73 -9.67
C THR A 299 -16.45 14.85 -8.73
N ARG A 300 -17.47 15.65 -9.13
CA ARG A 300 -18.13 16.64 -8.27
C ARG A 300 -19.27 15.99 -7.52
N TYR A 301 -19.34 16.27 -6.24
CA TYR A 301 -20.47 15.97 -5.37
C TYR A 301 -21.14 17.30 -4.99
N GLU A 302 -22.44 17.42 -5.21
CA GLU A 302 -23.17 18.67 -5.03
C GLU A 302 -24.55 18.44 -4.39
N THR A 303 -24.91 19.34 -3.47
CA THR A 303 -26.27 19.50 -2.92
C THR A 303 -26.59 20.98 -2.83
N THR A 304 -27.79 21.36 -2.35
CA THR A 304 -28.18 22.78 -2.23
C THR A 304 -27.21 23.55 -1.34
N GLY A 305 -26.49 24.50 -1.96
CA GLY A 305 -25.54 25.39 -1.26
C GLY A 305 -24.20 24.78 -0.87
N HIS A 306 -23.93 23.50 -1.23
CA HIS A 306 -22.66 22.86 -0.89
C HIS A 306 -22.17 21.92 -1.99
N TYR A 307 -20.85 21.99 -2.31
CA TYR A 307 -20.23 21.10 -3.26
C TYR A 307 -18.72 20.92 -3.00
N PHE A 308 -18.18 19.80 -3.42
CA PHE A 308 -16.75 19.48 -3.38
C PHE A 308 -16.36 18.51 -4.50
N TYR A 309 -15.06 18.30 -4.69
CA TYR A 309 -14.53 17.42 -5.70
C TYR A 309 -13.81 16.24 -5.08
N VAL A 310 -14.03 15.04 -5.62
CA VAL A 310 -13.30 13.82 -5.23
C VAL A 310 -12.35 13.46 -6.36
N LEU A 311 -11.06 13.37 -6.03
CA LEU A 311 -10.00 12.95 -6.94
C LEU A 311 -9.95 11.42 -7.02
N ALA A 312 -9.54 10.89 -8.19
CA ALA A 312 -9.37 9.46 -8.45
C ALA A 312 -10.62 8.62 -8.08
N ASP A 313 -11.83 9.22 -8.17
CA ASP A 313 -13.10 8.58 -7.79
C ASP A 313 -13.10 7.94 -6.39
N GLY A 314 -12.27 8.48 -5.48
CA GLY A 314 -12.09 7.99 -4.10
C GLY A 314 -11.09 6.85 -3.95
N GLY A 315 -10.44 6.42 -5.00
CA GLY A 315 -9.28 5.54 -4.95
C GLY A 315 -7.99 6.29 -4.57
N ALA A 316 -6.90 5.58 -4.33
CA ALA A 316 -5.61 6.19 -4.03
C ALA A 316 -5.10 7.02 -5.22
N VAL A 317 -4.94 8.31 -5.01
CA VAL A 317 -4.73 9.29 -6.08
C VAL A 317 -3.42 9.10 -6.85
N ASN A 318 -2.38 8.55 -6.21
CA ASN A 318 -1.09 8.30 -6.85
C ASN A 318 -1.15 7.22 -7.94
N PHE A 319 -2.08 6.27 -7.87
CA PHE A 319 -2.22 5.23 -8.90
C PHE A 319 -2.67 5.79 -10.25
N VAL A 320 -3.30 6.95 -10.28
CA VAL A 320 -3.67 7.65 -11.54
C VAL A 320 -2.44 7.91 -12.42
N HIS A 321 -1.26 8.10 -11.82
CA HIS A 321 0.01 8.33 -12.51
C HIS A 321 1.04 7.23 -12.21
N GLY A 322 0.56 5.97 -12.02
CA GLY A 322 1.40 4.79 -11.89
C GLY A 322 2.15 4.67 -10.56
N ALA A 323 1.83 5.48 -9.55
CA ALA A 323 2.46 5.47 -8.22
C ALA A 323 4.00 5.44 -8.26
N ALA A 324 4.60 6.13 -9.23
CA ALA A 324 6.03 6.04 -9.51
C ALA A 324 6.87 6.54 -8.33
N VAL A 325 7.72 5.66 -7.82
CA VAL A 325 8.69 5.92 -6.74
C VAL A 325 10.12 5.56 -7.16
N GLY A 326 10.33 5.34 -8.46
CA GLY A 326 11.63 4.99 -9.04
C GLY A 326 12.14 3.64 -8.53
N THR A 327 13.46 3.52 -8.44
CA THR A 327 14.13 2.27 -8.04
C THR A 327 13.97 1.92 -6.56
N TYR A 328 13.43 2.83 -5.73
CA TYR A 328 13.28 2.61 -4.28
C TYR A 328 12.25 1.54 -3.92
N ILE A 329 11.25 1.27 -4.79
CA ILE A 329 10.33 0.14 -4.62
C ILE A 329 11.08 -1.20 -4.56
N HIS A 330 12.21 -1.31 -5.24
CA HIS A 330 12.98 -2.54 -5.28
C HIS A 330 13.66 -2.88 -3.96
N LEU A 331 13.86 -1.90 -3.06
CA LEU A 331 14.32 -2.15 -1.68
C LEU A 331 13.31 -3.00 -0.90
N VAL A 332 12.02 -2.62 -0.98
CA VAL A 332 10.93 -3.33 -0.31
C VAL A 332 10.73 -4.70 -0.94
N GLN A 333 10.73 -4.78 -2.28
CA GLN A 333 10.62 -6.04 -3.01
C GLN A 333 11.76 -7.01 -2.66
N ALA A 334 12.99 -6.49 -2.52
CA ALA A 334 14.14 -7.29 -2.08
C ALA A 334 14.02 -7.77 -0.62
N GLU A 335 13.46 -6.93 0.26
CA GLU A 335 13.22 -7.33 1.64
C GLU A 335 12.11 -8.39 1.74
N ILE A 336 11.08 -8.34 0.89
CA ILE A 336 10.05 -9.39 0.78
C ILE A 336 10.68 -10.72 0.30
N LEU A 337 11.56 -10.68 -0.71
CA LEU A 337 12.30 -11.87 -1.17
C LEU A 337 13.15 -12.46 -0.04
N ALA A 338 13.89 -11.63 0.70
CA ALA A 338 14.69 -12.07 1.82
C ALA A 338 13.85 -12.64 2.97
N ALA A 339 12.68 -12.04 3.25
CA ALA A 339 11.74 -12.54 4.24
C ALA A 339 11.16 -13.90 3.84
N THR A 340 10.78 -14.05 2.57
CA THR A 340 10.31 -15.33 2.00
C THR A 340 11.37 -16.42 2.13
N SER A 341 12.62 -16.10 1.81
CA SER A 341 13.76 -16.99 2.00
C SER A 341 13.92 -17.40 3.46
N ALA A 342 13.88 -16.44 4.37
CA ALA A 342 14.07 -16.69 5.79
C ALA A 342 12.95 -17.56 6.40
N LEU A 343 11.69 -17.35 5.99
CA LEU A 343 10.55 -18.19 6.38
C LEU A 343 10.70 -19.62 5.83
N SER A 344 11.15 -19.76 4.58
CA SER A 344 11.35 -21.05 3.94
C SER A 344 12.44 -21.90 4.61
N GLN A 345 13.31 -21.28 5.40
CA GLN A 345 14.40 -21.89 6.16
C GLN A 345 14.12 -22.00 7.67
N ASP A 346 12.87 -21.75 8.09
CA ASP A 346 12.45 -21.78 9.51
C ASP A 346 13.29 -20.83 10.41
N ARG A 347 13.74 -19.67 9.89
CA ARG A 347 14.60 -18.74 10.65
C ARG A 347 13.87 -17.91 11.71
N PHE A 348 12.54 -17.96 11.74
CA PHE A 348 11.71 -17.22 12.68
C PHE A 348 10.88 -18.13 13.55
N GLN A 349 10.74 -17.76 14.82
CA GLN A 349 9.79 -18.39 15.74
C GLN A 349 8.40 -17.79 15.55
N LEU A 350 7.38 -18.35 16.24
CA LEU A 350 6.03 -17.77 16.25
C LEU A 350 6.07 -16.31 16.71
N GLY A 351 5.30 -15.47 16.07
CA GLY A 351 5.20 -14.05 16.42
C GLY A 351 5.34 -13.11 15.23
N LEU A 352 5.26 -11.80 15.52
CA LEU A 352 5.39 -10.72 14.54
C LEU A 352 6.83 -10.18 14.56
N HIS A 353 7.49 -10.23 13.43
CA HIS A 353 8.91 -9.91 13.29
C HIS A 353 9.17 -8.87 12.21
N GLY A 354 10.31 -8.20 12.29
CA GLY A 354 10.95 -7.51 11.16
C GLY A 354 12.18 -8.27 10.70
N MET A 355 12.70 -7.95 9.52
CA MET A 355 13.96 -8.54 9.05
C MET A 355 15.14 -8.09 9.91
N PRO A 356 16.17 -8.93 10.10
CA PRO A 356 17.39 -8.57 10.81
C PRO A 356 18.10 -7.36 10.15
N THR A 357 18.73 -6.53 10.97
CA THR A 357 19.51 -5.36 10.49
C THR A 357 20.61 -5.75 9.50
N THR A 358 21.27 -6.87 9.73
CA THR A 358 22.31 -7.39 8.83
C THR A 358 21.78 -7.72 7.43
N ASP A 359 20.58 -8.28 7.34
CA ASP A 359 19.94 -8.61 6.07
C ASP A 359 19.51 -7.32 5.33
N ARG A 360 18.94 -6.36 6.06
CA ARG A 360 18.62 -5.02 5.49
C ARG A 360 19.85 -4.29 4.99
N GLN A 361 20.97 -4.33 5.72
CA GLN A 361 22.22 -3.74 5.28
C GLN A 361 22.78 -4.42 4.03
N ALA A 362 22.63 -5.73 3.90
CA ALA A 362 23.04 -6.44 2.69
C ALA A 362 22.19 -6.03 1.49
N ILE A 363 20.87 -5.92 1.65
CA ILE A 363 19.95 -5.43 0.63
C ILE A 363 20.32 -4.01 0.19
N ALA A 364 20.54 -3.12 1.15
CA ALA A 364 20.89 -1.73 0.88
C ALA A 364 22.22 -1.60 0.09
N ARG A 365 23.25 -2.38 0.44
CA ARG A 365 24.51 -2.41 -0.31
C ARG A 365 24.31 -2.87 -1.75
N ILE A 366 23.58 -3.97 -1.96
CA ILE A 366 23.28 -4.46 -3.31
C ILE A 366 22.51 -3.41 -4.10
N TRP A 367 21.56 -2.71 -3.49
CA TRP A 367 20.81 -1.64 -4.15
C TRP A 367 21.70 -0.47 -4.55
N LEU A 368 22.58 0.00 -3.66
CA LEU A 368 23.55 1.06 -3.95
C LEU A 368 24.47 0.69 -5.09
N ASP A 369 24.98 -0.55 -5.12
CA ASP A 369 25.85 -1.05 -6.20
C ASP A 369 25.18 -1.01 -7.59
N HIS A 370 23.86 -1.17 -7.63
CA HIS A 370 23.11 -1.21 -8.89
C HIS A 370 22.52 0.14 -9.30
N PHE A 371 22.08 0.98 -8.35
CA PHE A 371 21.22 2.13 -8.65
C PHE A 371 21.82 3.50 -8.23
N ASP A 372 22.89 3.55 -7.45
CA ASP A 372 23.51 4.80 -6.99
C ASP A 372 24.70 5.22 -7.91
N ARG A 373 24.62 4.94 -9.21
CA ARG A 373 25.68 5.29 -10.19
C ARG A 373 25.21 6.32 -11.19
#